data_e1567da6e3d21147f75baea63a25a268
#
_entry.id   e1567da6e3d21147f75baea63a25a268
#
_cell.length_a   1.000
_cell.length_b   1.000
_cell.length_c   1.000
_cell.angle_alpha   90.00
_cell.angle_beta   90.00
_cell.angle_gamma   90.00
#
_symmetry.space_group_name_H-M   'P 1'
#
loop_
_entity.id
_entity.type
_entity.pdbx_description
1 polymer ?
#
loop_
_entity_poly.entity_id
_entity_poly.type
_entity_poly.pdbx_seq_one_letter_code
_entity_poly.pdbx_strand_id
1 'polypeptide(L)'
;MEKEAQTYLRLKQFVAPFLGFAVNINAYGTEHIAQEGKLILVSNHRSDMDPFILSYTFPRYISWIAADYTFRIPIFKDLAKLAGGIPMAIDGKISMASIKMVQQVFKREGVLGIFPEGHDYMVQNDFFAPMVRFHEGFAAFSIRNKVDILPSVIVPIEESYSDIPIPSLVRSFMGMPQEVCDIKRRSIYKKVRVLYGPKIDHRPYLEGKLEDNLKKLSDEVRVRMENLQRTQVV
;
A
#
# COMPACT_ATOMS: atom_id res chain seq x y z
N MET A 1 9.74 -15.06 9.72
CA MET A 1 8.66 -14.65 8.79
C MET A 1 7.35 -15.41 9.01
N GLU A 2 7.30 -16.76 9.00
CA GLU A 2 6.07 -17.51 9.28
C GLU A 2 5.54 -17.26 10.69
N LYS A 3 6.42 -17.23 11.68
CA LYS A 3 6.11 -16.91 13.09
C LYS A 3 5.60 -15.47 13.24
N GLU A 4 6.15 -14.53 12.47
CA GLU A 4 5.72 -13.12 12.42
C GLU A 4 4.35 -12.99 11.77
N ALA A 5 4.11 -13.69 10.67
CA ALA A 5 2.80 -13.74 10.01
C ALA A 5 1.72 -14.33 10.93
N GLN A 6 2.02 -15.40 11.66
CA GLN A 6 1.10 -15.97 12.65
C GLN A 6 0.85 -15.01 13.81
N THR A 7 1.88 -14.31 14.29
CA THR A 7 1.75 -13.28 15.33
C THR A 7 0.87 -12.13 14.86
N TYR A 8 1.06 -11.69 13.61
CA TYR A 8 0.24 -10.64 13.00
C TYR A 8 -1.23 -11.07 12.85
N LEU A 9 -1.49 -12.29 12.39
CA LEU A 9 -2.86 -12.81 12.29
C LEU A 9 -3.55 -12.85 13.67
N ARG A 10 -2.83 -13.25 14.71
CA ARG A 10 -3.34 -13.17 16.09
C ARG A 10 -3.58 -11.72 16.52
N LEU A 11 -2.62 -10.82 16.24
CA LEU A 11 -2.77 -9.40 16.54
C LEU A 11 -3.96 -8.80 15.76
N LYS A 12 -4.16 -9.19 14.50
CA LYS A 12 -5.33 -8.81 13.70
C LYS A 12 -6.63 -9.24 14.39
N GLN A 13 -6.72 -10.44 14.93
CA GLN A 13 -7.91 -10.90 15.65
C GLN A 13 -8.19 -10.07 16.91
N PHE A 14 -7.15 -9.58 17.59
CA PHE A 14 -7.31 -8.72 18.78
C PHE A 14 -7.54 -7.25 18.42
N VAL A 15 -6.86 -6.72 17.39
CA VAL A 15 -6.93 -5.30 17.00
C VAL A 15 -8.12 -5.02 16.07
N ALA A 16 -8.55 -6.01 15.29
CA ALA A 16 -9.66 -5.86 14.34
C ALA A 16 -10.95 -5.31 14.96
N PRO A 17 -11.41 -5.77 16.13
CA PRO A 17 -12.62 -5.20 16.75
C PRO A 17 -12.47 -3.73 17.09
N PHE A 18 -11.28 -3.31 17.59
CA PHE A 18 -11.01 -1.91 17.91
C PHE A 18 -10.94 -1.03 16.69
N LEU A 19 -10.30 -1.51 15.60
CA LEU A 19 -10.22 -0.78 14.35
C LEU A 19 -11.60 -0.63 13.71
N GLY A 20 -12.40 -1.71 13.67
CA GLY A 20 -13.76 -1.71 13.17
C GLY A 20 -14.73 -0.89 14.02
N PHE A 21 -14.42 -0.68 15.31
CA PHE A 21 -15.20 0.23 16.17
C PHE A 21 -14.78 1.70 15.96
N ALA A 22 -13.50 1.95 15.70
CA ALA A 22 -12.98 3.31 15.50
C ALA A 22 -13.29 3.85 14.09
N VAL A 23 -13.32 2.97 13.07
CA VAL A 23 -13.56 3.32 11.66
C VAL A 23 -14.61 2.38 11.09
N ASN A 24 -15.66 2.95 10.50
CA ASN A 24 -16.65 2.16 9.76
C ASN A 24 -16.07 1.76 8.39
N ILE A 25 -15.70 0.48 8.24
CA ILE A 25 -15.02 -0.05 7.06
C ILE A 25 -15.95 -1.01 6.32
N ASN A 26 -16.23 -0.72 5.05
CA ASN A 26 -16.97 -1.60 4.16
C ASN A 26 -16.07 -2.01 3.00
N ALA A 27 -15.95 -3.31 2.71
CA ALA A 27 -15.17 -3.85 1.63
C ALA A 27 -16.06 -4.43 0.54
N TYR A 28 -15.70 -4.18 -0.72
CA TYR A 28 -16.43 -4.64 -1.91
C TYR A 28 -15.44 -5.23 -2.93
N GLY A 29 -15.89 -6.15 -3.76
CA GLY A 29 -15.05 -6.82 -4.76
C GLY A 29 -14.10 -7.84 -4.14
N THR A 30 -14.40 -8.33 -2.93
CA THR A 30 -13.57 -9.30 -2.21
C THR A 30 -13.47 -10.64 -2.94
N GLU A 31 -14.41 -10.94 -3.84
CA GLU A 31 -14.40 -12.09 -4.74
C GLU A 31 -13.23 -12.07 -5.74
N HIS A 32 -12.65 -10.90 -5.99
CA HIS A 32 -11.46 -10.76 -6.84
C HIS A 32 -10.16 -11.15 -6.13
N ILE A 33 -10.20 -11.31 -4.80
CA ILE A 33 -9.01 -11.64 -4.01
C ILE A 33 -8.72 -13.14 -4.15
N ALA A 34 -7.56 -13.46 -4.76
CA ALA A 34 -7.09 -14.84 -4.82
C ALA A 34 -6.78 -15.36 -3.41
N GLN A 35 -7.35 -16.51 -3.06
CA GLN A 35 -7.15 -17.12 -1.74
C GLN A 35 -5.74 -17.69 -1.56
N GLU A 36 -5.10 -18.06 -2.66
CA GLU A 36 -3.78 -18.66 -2.71
C GLU A 36 -2.92 -18.03 -3.80
N GLY A 37 -1.66 -18.40 -3.86
CA GLY A 37 -0.71 -17.94 -4.87
C GLY A 37 -0.11 -16.58 -4.55
N LYS A 38 0.98 -16.27 -5.24
CA LYS A 38 1.67 -14.98 -5.12
C LYS A 38 0.84 -13.86 -5.76
N LEU A 39 0.81 -12.71 -5.13
CA LEU A 39 0.00 -11.58 -5.55
C LEU A 39 0.68 -10.25 -5.20
N ILE A 40 0.50 -9.24 -6.04
CA ILE A 40 0.84 -7.86 -5.71
C ILE A 40 -0.48 -7.09 -5.51
N LEU A 41 -0.70 -6.59 -4.30
CA LEU A 41 -1.78 -5.68 -3.98
C LEU A 41 -1.29 -4.24 -4.19
N VAL A 42 -1.97 -3.51 -5.06
CA VAL A 42 -1.68 -2.09 -5.32
C VAL A 42 -2.86 -1.26 -4.88
N SER A 43 -2.61 -0.21 -4.10
CA SER A 43 -3.66 0.69 -3.60
C SER A 43 -3.21 2.15 -3.64
N ASN A 44 -4.18 3.07 -3.64
CA ASN A 44 -3.91 4.48 -3.37
C ASN A 44 -3.48 4.67 -1.91
N HIS A 45 -2.74 5.76 -1.67
CA HIS A 45 -2.26 6.10 -0.33
C HIS A 45 -2.68 7.52 0.04
N ARG A 46 -3.39 7.69 1.14
CA ARG A 46 -3.90 8.99 1.59
C ARG A 46 -3.73 9.20 3.10
N SER A 47 -3.57 8.12 3.85
CA SER A 47 -3.50 8.17 5.30
C SER A 47 -2.55 7.10 5.83
N ASP A 48 -1.90 7.39 6.95
CA ASP A 48 -1.11 6.40 7.70
C ASP A 48 -1.94 5.17 8.11
N MET A 49 -3.27 5.26 8.04
CA MET A 49 -4.19 4.16 8.34
C MET A 49 -4.37 3.17 7.19
N ASP A 50 -4.01 3.53 5.96
CA ASP A 50 -4.30 2.72 4.76
C ASP A 50 -3.76 1.29 4.83
N PRO A 51 -2.50 1.03 5.23
CA PRO A 51 -2.00 -0.34 5.33
C PRO A 51 -2.75 -1.16 6.39
N PHE A 52 -3.25 -0.52 7.46
CA PHE A 52 -4.03 -1.21 8.49
C PHE A 52 -5.44 -1.53 8.01
N ILE A 53 -6.10 -0.60 7.31
CA ILE A 53 -7.43 -0.80 6.73
C ILE A 53 -7.40 -1.93 5.69
N LEU A 54 -6.42 -1.91 4.80
CA LEU A 54 -6.24 -2.99 3.82
C LEU A 54 -5.92 -4.32 4.51
N SER A 55 -5.03 -4.32 5.49
CA SER A 55 -4.73 -5.54 6.25
C SER A 55 -5.94 -6.06 7.04
N TYR A 56 -6.85 -5.19 7.46
CA TYR A 56 -8.11 -5.56 8.13
C TYR A 56 -9.08 -6.25 7.18
N THR A 57 -9.28 -5.69 5.98
CA THR A 57 -10.26 -6.18 5.01
C THR A 57 -9.75 -7.33 4.15
N PHE A 58 -8.43 -7.52 4.07
CA PHE A 58 -7.81 -8.54 3.24
C PHE A 58 -7.70 -9.88 4.00
N PRO A 59 -8.08 -11.02 3.38
CA PRO A 59 -8.12 -12.32 4.08
C PRO A 59 -6.74 -12.94 4.30
N ARG A 60 -5.70 -12.42 3.63
CA ARG A 60 -4.34 -12.96 3.66
C ARG A 60 -3.37 -11.96 4.28
N TYR A 61 -2.23 -12.47 4.76
CA TYR A 61 -1.13 -11.65 5.24
C TYR A 61 -0.49 -10.84 4.09
N ILE A 62 -0.35 -9.53 4.26
CA ILE A 62 0.28 -8.64 3.31
C ILE A 62 1.64 -8.22 3.86
N SER A 63 2.71 -8.37 3.06
CA SER A 63 4.02 -7.78 3.33
C SER A 63 4.10 -6.43 2.63
N TRP A 64 4.22 -5.34 3.39
CA TRP A 64 4.16 -3.98 2.85
C TRP A 64 5.53 -3.44 2.47
N ILE A 65 5.65 -2.83 1.29
CA ILE A 65 6.76 -1.92 0.99
C ILE A 65 6.51 -0.64 1.80
N ALA A 66 7.51 -0.24 2.58
CA ALA A 66 7.43 0.96 3.41
C ALA A 66 8.71 1.81 3.29
N ALA A 67 8.58 3.12 3.41
CA ALA A 67 9.72 4.02 3.40
C ALA A 67 10.71 3.67 4.55
N ASP A 68 11.99 3.75 4.29
CA ASP A 68 13.05 3.33 5.22
C ASP A 68 13.05 4.12 6.52
N TYR A 69 12.64 5.40 6.50
CA TYR A 69 12.52 6.20 7.71
C TYR A 69 11.48 5.66 8.70
N THR A 70 10.44 4.94 8.22
CA THR A 70 9.44 4.30 9.09
C THR A 70 10.10 3.35 10.11
N PHE A 71 11.20 2.71 9.71
CA PHE A 71 11.95 1.79 10.56
C PHE A 71 12.90 2.49 11.55
N ARG A 72 13.02 3.81 11.47
CA ARG A 72 13.83 4.63 12.41
C ARG A 72 12.98 5.20 13.55
N ILE A 73 11.64 5.25 13.37
CA ILE A 73 10.71 5.74 14.39
C ILE A 73 10.44 4.62 15.41
N PRO A 74 10.73 4.80 16.72
CA PRO A 74 10.72 3.72 17.70
C PRO A 74 9.44 2.88 17.71
N ILE A 75 8.27 3.52 17.75
CA ILE A 75 6.97 2.82 17.80
C ILE A 75 6.63 2.18 16.45
N PHE A 76 6.89 2.87 15.34
CA PHE A 76 6.58 2.37 14.00
C PHE A 76 7.53 1.26 13.53
N LYS A 77 8.78 1.26 13.99
CA LYS A 77 9.77 0.22 13.68
C LYS A 77 9.28 -1.19 14.02
N ASP A 78 8.76 -1.36 15.22
CA ASP A 78 8.32 -2.68 15.69
C ASP A 78 7.02 -3.09 15.01
N LEU A 79 6.11 -2.13 14.79
CA LEU A 79 4.89 -2.34 14.03
C LEU A 79 5.15 -2.67 12.57
N ALA A 80 6.07 -1.94 11.91
CA ALA A 80 6.47 -2.21 10.53
C ALA A 80 7.13 -3.59 10.39
N LYS A 81 7.97 -4.00 11.33
CA LYS A 81 8.56 -5.34 11.35
C LYS A 81 7.50 -6.42 11.54
N LEU A 82 6.56 -6.22 12.46
CA LEU A 82 5.46 -7.13 12.71
C LEU A 82 4.54 -7.27 11.49
N ALA A 83 4.29 -6.16 10.78
CA ALA A 83 3.56 -6.13 9.53
C ALA A 83 4.36 -6.68 8.33
N GLY A 84 5.58 -7.22 8.55
CA GLY A 84 6.43 -7.73 7.48
C GLY A 84 6.89 -6.62 6.52
N GLY A 85 7.08 -5.43 7.04
CA GLY A 85 7.51 -4.27 6.27
C GLY A 85 8.85 -4.50 5.60
N ILE A 86 8.93 -4.14 4.33
CA ILE A 86 10.13 -4.23 3.50
C ILE A 86 10.61 -2.80 3.23
N PRO A 87 11.79 -2.41 3.72
CA PRO A 87 12.26 -1.04 3.59
C PRO A 87 12.60 -0.69 2.14
N MET A 88 12.19 0.49 1.71
CA MET A 88 12.57 1.11 0.44
C MET A 88 13.04 2.54 0.70
N ALA A 89 14.15 2.95 0.09
CA ALA A 89 14.64 4.32 0.21
C ALA A 89 13.66 5.31 -0.45
N ILE A 90 13.64 6.53 0.07
CA ILE A 90 12.71 7.59 -0.38
C ILE A 90 12.90 7.92 -1.87
N ASP A 91 14.15 7.85 -2.37
CA ASP A 91 14.48 8.07 -3.77
C ASP A 91 14.03 6.93 -4.71
N GLY A 92 13.24 6.00 -4.21
CA GLY A 92 12.75 4.83 -4.95
C GLY A 92 13.79 3.73 -5.15
N LYS A 93 15.03 3.90 -4.65
CA LYS A 93 16.03 2.84 -4.71
C LYS A 93 15.69 1.73 -3.73
N ILE A 94 15.73 0.50 -4.22
CA ILE A 94 15.53 -0.67 -3.41
C ILE A 94 16.87 -1.37 -3.15
N SER A 95 17.15 -1.68 -1.89
CA SER A 95 18.37 -2.39 -1.52
C SER A 95 18.32 -3.85 -1.98
N MET A 96 19.50 -4.47 -2.17
CA MET A 96 19.58 -5.92 -2.46
C MET A 96 18.97 -6.77 -1.33
N ALA A 97 19.03 -6.30 -0.09
CA ALA A 97 18.36 -6.94 1.04
C ALA A 97 16.84 -6.91 0.89
N SER A 98 16.29 -5.75 0.54
CA SER A 98 14.85 -5.58 0.30
C SER A 98 14.36 -6.39 -0.90
N ILE A 99 15.14 -6.46 -2.00
CA ILE A 99 14.84 -7.33 -3.14
C ILE A 99 14.76 -8.80 -2.70
N LYS A 100 15.71 -9.26 -1.88
CA LYS A 100 15.67 -10.63 -1.33
C LYS A 100 14.44 -10.87 -0.46
N MET A 101 14.00 -9.87 0.33
CA MET A 101 12.78 -9.96 1.13
C MET A 101 11.54 -10.09 0.22
N VAL A 102 11.43 -9.29 -0.84
CA VAL A 102 10.34 -9.41 -1.85
C VAL A 102 10.34 -10.80 -2.48
N GLN A 103 11.50 -11.30 -2.91
CA GLN A 103 11.60 -12.64 -3.47
C GLN A 103 11.16 -13.74 -2.48
N GLN A 104 11.47 -13.56 -1.19
CA GLN A 104 11.00 -14.49 -0.15
C GLN A 104 9.48 -14.44 0.02
N VAL A 105 8.84 -13.26 -0.13
CA VAL A 105 7.37 -13.15 -0.14
C VAL A 105 6.80 -14.01 -1.29
N PHE A 106 7.31 -13.87 -2.49
CA PHE A 106 6.80 -14.60 -3.64
C PHE A 106 7.12 -16.10 -3.61
N LYS A 107 8.29 -16.50 -3.09
CA LYS A 107 8.65 -17.94 -2.94
C LYS A 107 7.68 -18.70 -2.02
N ARG A 108 7.05 -18.03 -1.06
CA ARG A 108 6.05 -18.63 -0.16
C ARG A 108 4.61 -18.30 -0.54
N GLU A 109 4.39 -17.98 -1.82
CA GLU A 109 3.07 -17.67 -2.36
C GLU A 109 2.37 -16.53 -1.61
N GLY A 110 3.16 -15.55 -1.11
CA GLY A 110 2.68 -14.44 -0.30
C GLY A 110 2.15 -13.27 -1.12
N VAL A 111 1.59 -12.28 -0.39
CA VAL A 111 1.08 -11.03 -0.96
C VAL A 111 2.04 -9.90 -0.63
N LEU A 112 2.44 -9.15 -1.66
CA LEU A 112 3.22 -7.93 -1.55
C LEU A 112 2.28 -6.73 -1.68
N GLY A 113 2.22 -5.87 -0.66
CA GLY A 113 1.45 -4.62 -0.70
C GLY A 113 2.31 -3.44 -1.09
N ILE A 114 1.82 -2.62 -2.01
CA ILE A 114 2.54 -1.45 -2.53
C ILE A 114 1.57 -0.28 -2.73
N PHE A 115 2.00 0.88 -2.28
CA PHE A 115 1.39 2.17 -2.60
C PHE A 115 2.24 2.84 -3.69
N PRO A 116 1.80 2.83 -4.97
CA PRO A 116 2.66 3.24 -6.08
C PRO A 116 2.86 4.76 -6.17
N GLU A 117 2.06 5.53 -5.45
CA GLU A 117 2.19 6.99 -5.33
C GLU A 117 3.41 7.39 -4.48
N GLY A 118 3.95 6.45 -3.71
CA GLY A 118 5.06 6.73 -2.81
C GLY A 118 4.69 7.74 -1.73
N HIS A 119 5.53 8.76 -1.52
CA HIS A 119 5.25 9.87 -0.59
C HIS A 119 4.45 11.00 -1.24
N ASP A 120 4.27 10.99 -2.56
CA ASP A 120 3.60 12.05 -3.32
C ASP A 120 2.11 12.17 -2.95
N TYR A 121 1.52 11.11 -2.37
CA TYR A 121 0.14 11.13 -1.86
C TYR A 121 -0.09 12.21 -0.80
N MET A 122 0.93 12.55 -0.04
CA MET A 122 0.84 13.52 1.06
C MET A 122 0.66 14.94 0.56
N VAL A 123 0.96 15.20 -0.70
CA VAL A 123 0.84 16.52 -1.34
C VAL A 123 -0.56 16.74 -1.91
N GLN A 124 -1.31 15.66 -2.19
CA GLN A 124 -2.67 15.74 -2.73
C GLN A 124 -3.72 15.67 -1.62
N ASN A 125 -4.43 16.78 -1.41
CA ASN A 125 -5.54 16.85 -0.44
C ASN A 125 -6.91 16.51 -1.04
N ASP A 126 -7.05 16.57 -2.37
CA ASP A 126 -8.31 16.26 -3.06
C ASP A 126 -8.33 14.79 -3.49
N PHE A 127 -9.23 14.01 -2.88
CA PHE A 127 -9.42 12.60 -3.23
C PHE A 127 -9.88 12.40 -4.68
N PHE A 128 -10.65 13.32 -5.23
CA PHE A 128 -11.21 13.23 -6.57
C PHE A 128 -10.30 13.80 -7.67
N ALA A 129 -9.16 14.38 -7.30
CA ALA A 129 -8.14 14.72 -8.27
C ALA A 129 -7.64 13.46 -8.99
N PRO A 130 -7.16 13.57 -10.26
CA PRO A 130 -6.50 12.45 -10.93
C PRO A 130 -5.36 11.91 -10.08
N MET A 131 -5.22 10.58 -10.05
CA MET A 131 -4.11 9.96 -9.32
C MET A 131 -2.78 10.46 -9.87
N VAL A 132 -1.83 10.72 -8.98
CA VAL A 132 -0.47 11.08 -9.37
C VAL A 132 0.18 9.97 -10.22
N ARG A 133 1.25 10.31 -10.90
CA ARG A 133 2.02 9.31 -11.65
C ARG A 133 2.52 8.22 -10.68
N PHE A 134 2.29 6.97 -11.05
CA PHE A 134 2.76 5.83 -10.29
C PHE A 134 4.25 5.57 -10.54
N HIS A 135 4.97 5.24 -9.48
CA HIS A 135 6.30 4.67 -9.57
C HIS A 135 6.23 3.24 -10.12
N GLU A 136 7.01 2.92 -11.15
CA GLU A 136 6.92 1.66 -11.90
C GLU A 136 7.51 0.44 -11.17
N GLY A 137 7.97 0.60 -9.93
CA GLY A 137 8.60 -0.48 -9.15
C GLY A 137 7.73 -1.72 -8.98
N PHE A 138 6.43 -1.55 -8.76
CA PHE A 138 5.49 -2.67 -8.65
C PHE A 138 5.33 -3.42 -9.97
N ALA A 139 5.32 -2.71 -11.11
CA ALA A 139 5.27 -3.30 -12.44
C ALA A 139 6.54 -4.13 -12.72
N ALA A 140 7.70 -3.63 -12.31
CA ALA A 140 8.95 -4.39 -12.40
C ALA A 140 8.91 -5.68 -11.56
N PHE A 141 8.34 -5.64 -10.35
CA PHE A 141 8.14 -6.85 -9.54
C PHE A 141 7.17 -7.82 -10.20
N SER A 142 6.06 -7.34 -10.74
CA SER A 142 5.06 -8.15 -11.44
C SER A 142 5.68 -8.89 -12.62
N ILE A 143 6.28 -8.18 -13.56
CA ILE A 143 6.84 -8.76 -14.78
C ILE A 143 8.00 -9.72 -14.47
N ARG A 144 8.97 -9.30 -13.65
CA ARG A 144 10.16 -10.12 -13.35
C ARG A 144 9.86 -11.38 -12.56
N ASN A 145 8.83 -11.35 -11.72
CA ASN A 145 8.46 -12.49 -10.86
C ASN A 145 7.23 -13.24 -11.37
N LYS A 146 6.65 -12.83 -12.49
CA LYS A 146 5.43 -13.41 -13.09
C LYS A 146 4.30 -13.47 -12.05
N VAL A 147 3.90 -12.29 -11.56
CA VAL A 147 2.91 -12.13 -10.49
C VAL A 147 1.81 -11.19 -10.96
N ASP A 148 0.56 -11.62 -10.81
CA ASP A 148 -0.61 -10.79 -11.09
C ASP A 148 -0.75 -9.63 -10.10
N ILE A 149 -1.40 -8.56 -10.54
CA ILE A 149 -1.68 -7.38 -9.73
C ILE A 149 -3.16 -7.33 -9.39
N LEU A 150 -3.47 -7.10 -8.12
CA LEU A 150 -4.82 -6.78 -7.65
C LEU A 150 -4.89 -5.29 -7.37
N PRO A 151 -5.62 -4.51 -8.19
CA PRO A 151 -5.85 -3.11 -7.92
C PRO A 151 -6.88 -2.95 -6.80
N SER A 152 -6.64 -2.01 -5.90
CA SER A 152 -7.59 -1.63 -4.86
C SER A 152 -7.62 -0.13 -4.64
N VAL A 153 -8.73 0.37 -4.09
CA VAL A 153 -8.90 1.79 -3.76
C VAL A 153 -9.57 1.92 -2.40
N ILE A 154 -8.99 2.77 -1.54
CA ILE A 154 -9.64 3.22 -0.31
C ILE A 154 -10.33 4.55 -0.61
N VAL A 155 -11.65 4.57 -0.46
CA VAL A 155 -12.49 5.74 -0.67
C VAL A 155 -12.90 6.31 0.68
N PRO A 156 -12.45 7.52 1.06
CA PRO A 156 -12.94 8.19 2.27
C PRO A 156 -14.38 8.65 2.06
N ILE A 157 -15.29 8.19 2.92
CA ILE A 157 -16.68 8.64 2.92
C ILE A 157 -16.89 9.71 3.99
N GLU A 158 -16.23 9.55 5.14
CA GLU A 158 -16.21 10.50 6.22
C GLU A 158 -14.81 10.53 6.82
N GLU A 159 -14.19 11.71 6.76
CA GLU A 159 -12.85 11.95 7.31
C GLU A 159 -12.81 13.22 8.13
N SER A 160 -11.88 13.28 9.06
CA SER A 160 -11.53 14.47 9.81
C SER A 160 -10.01 14.71 9.69
N TYR A 161 -9.58 15.91 10.00
CA TYR A 161 -8.16 16.24 9.96
C TYR A 161 -7.68 16.51 11.36
N SER A 162 -6.51 16.00 11.71
CA SER A 162 -5.82 16.33 12.95
C SER A 162 -4.40 16.81 12.67
N ASP A 163 -3.88 17.65 13.57
CA ASP A 163 -2.49 18.05 13.50
C ASP A 163 -1.58 16.83 13.72
N ILE A 164 -0.43 16.82 13.03
CA ILE A 164 0.58 15.79 13.21
C ILE A 164 1.29 16.06 14.53
N PRO A 165 1.27 15.10 15.50
CA PRO A 165 1.78 15.35 16.84
C PRO A 165 3.31 15.49 16.91
N ILE A 166 4.02 15.10 15.84
CA ILE A 166 5.48 15.17 15.77
C ILE A 166 5.89 16.48 15.07
N PRO A 167 6.62 17.39 15.73
CA PRO A 167 7.07 18.63 15.11
C PRO A 167 7.89 18.41 13.83
N SER A 168 7.77 19.31 12.84
CA SER A 168 8.46 19.23 11.55
C SER A 168 9.98 19.06 11.70
N LEU A 169 10.58 19.78 12.65
CA LEU A 169 12.01 19.67 12.95
C LEU A 169 12.40 18.24 13.36
N VAL A 170 11.61 17.60 14.20
CA VAL A 170 11.86 16.21 14.64
C VAL A 170 11.70 15.26 13.47
N ARG A 171 10.70 15.45 12.61
CA ARG A 171 10.49 14.67 11.40
C ARG A 171 11.67 14.79 10.43
N SER A 172 12.23 16.00 10.27
CA SER A 172 13.44 16.23 9.47
C SER A 172 14.65 15.49 10.04
N PHE A 173 14.86 15.49 11.35
CA PHE A 173 15.90 14.69 12.00
C PHE A 173 15.74 13.18 11.80
N MET A 174 14.50 12.71 11.59
CA MET A 174 14.20 11.31 11.28
C MET A 174 14.46 10.97 9.80
N GLY A 175 14.91 11.93 9.00
CA GLY A 175 15.23 11.76 7.58
C GLY A 175 14.01 11.70 6.67
N MET A 176 12.89 12.32 7.10
CA MET A 176 11.74 12.50 6.23
C MET A 176 12.01 13.58 5.19
N PRO A 177 11.49 13.46 3.94
CA PRO A 177 11.56 14.50 2.93
C PRO A 177 10.98 15.82 3.45
N GLN A 178 11.48 16.94 2.94
CA GLN A 178 11.02 18.26 3.36
C GLN A 178 9.53 18.46 3.09
N GLU A 179 9.03 17.98 1.95
CA GLU A 179 7.63 18.03 1.55
C GLU A 179 6.73 17.34 2.59
N VAL A 180 7.18 16.21 3.15
CA VAL A 180 6.49 15.48 4.22
C VAL A 180 6.59 16.24 5.54
N CYS A 181 7.74 16.90 5.82
CA CYS A 181 7.92 17.69 7.02
C CYS A 181 7.03 18.92 7.06
N ASP A 182 6.71 19.50 5.91
CA ASP A 182 5.87 20.70 5.78
C ASP A 182 4.37 20.41 5.94
N ILE A 183 3.94 19.16 5.86
CA ILE A 183 2.56 18.74 6.10
C ILE A 183 2.26 18.91 7.59
N LYS A 184 1.24 19.72 7.91
CA LYS A 184 0.84 19.99 9.30
C LYS A 184 -0.29 19.10 9.77
N ARG A 185 -1.14 18.63 8.86
CA ARG A 185 -2.35 17.85 9.17
C ARG A 185 -2.34 16.51 8.46
N ARG A 186 -2.94 15.51 9.09
CA ARG A 186 -3.19 14.19 8.53
C ARG A 186 -4.68 13.90 8.49
N SER A 187 -5.11 13.11 7.51
CA SER A 187 -6.46 12.59 7.43
C SER A 187 -6.66 11.46 8.45
N ILE A 188 -7.78 11.51 9.17
CA ILE A 188 -8.25 10.46 10.06
C ILE A 188 -9.62 10.03 9.55
N TYR A 189 -9.73 8.78 9.15
CA TYR A 189 -10.98 8.22 8.66
C TYR A 189 -11.96 7.93 9.79
N LYS A 190 -13.23 8.24 9.54
CA LYS A 190 -14.38 7.79 10.34
C LYS A 190 -15.16 6.72 9.58
N LYS A 191 -15.29 6.87 8.24
CA LYS A 191 -15.96 5.91 7.38
C LYS A 191 -15.23 5.80 6.06
N VAL A 192 -14.95 4.57 5.63
CA VAL A 192 -14.28 4.28 4.36
C VAL A 192 -14.94 3.12 3.63
N ARG A 193 -14.80 3.11 2.31
CA ARG A 193 -15.03 1.94 1.45
C ARG A 193 -13.70 1.46 0.89
N VAL A 194 -13.48 0.16 0.94
CA VAL A 194 -12.34 -0.50 0.28
C VAL A 194 -12.88 -1.24 -0.92
N LEU A 195 -12.35 -0.95 -2.08
CA LEU A 195 -12.76 -1.54 -3.34
C LEU A 195 -11.63 -2.37 -3.92
N TYR A 196 -11.90 -3.64 -4.22
CA TYR A 196 -10.99 -4.52 -4.90
C TYR A 196 -11.46 -4.74 -6.33
N GLY A 197 -10.60 -4.45 -7.32
CA GLY A 197 -10.91 -4.67 -8.73
C GLY A 197 -10.49 -6.04 -9.24
N PRO A 198 -10.88 -6.40 -10.46
CA PRO A 198 -10.40 -7.62 -11.12
C PRO A 198 -8.88 -7.62 -11.24
N LYS A 199 -8.27 -8.79 -11.05
CA LYS A 199 -6.83 -8.96 -11.21
C LYS A 199 -6.36 -8.59 -12.62
N ILE A 200 -5.19 -7.98 -12.68
CA ILE A 200 -4.49 -7.67 -13.93
C ILE A 200 -3.43 -8.75 -14.13
N ASP A 201 -3.54 -9.44 -15.26
CA ASP A 201 -2.63 -10.51 -15.66
C ASP A 201 -1.28 -9.93 -16.11
N HIS A 202 -0.20 -10.48 -15.61
CA HIS A 202 1.16 -10.09 -15.97
C HIS A 202 1.61 -10.60 -17.35
N ARG A 203 0.99 -11.67 -17.89
CA ARG A 203 1.44 -12.36 -19.11
C ARG A 203 1.52 -11.48 -20.35
N PRO A 204 0.57 -10.57 -20.63
CA PRO A 204 0.65 -9.67 -21.79
C PRO A 204 1.88 -8.76 -21.80
N TYR A 205 2.55 -8.60 -20.68
CA TYR A 205 3.70 -7.70 -20.51
C TYR A 205 5.06 -8.44 -20.48
N LEU A 206 5.08 -9.75 -20.79
CA LEU A 206 6.32 -10.53 -20.80
C LEU A 206 7.08 -10.42 -22.12
N GLU A 207 6.42 -9.99 -23.19
CA GLU A 207 6.99 -9.86 -24.53
C GLU A 207 7.28 -8.40 -24.87
N GLY A 208 8.38 -8.17 -25.62
CA GLY A 208 8.78 -6.84 -26.03
C GLY A 208 9.80 -6.16 -25.12
N LYS A 209 9.94 -4.83 -25.23
CA LYS A 209 10.88 -4.05 -24.41
C LYS A 209 10.35 -3.88 -22.99
N LEU A 210 11.19 -4.21 -22.02
CA LEU A 210 10.81 -4.13 -20.60
C LEU A 210 10.33 -2.72 -20.20
N GLU A 211 11.05 -1.68 -20.59
CA GLU A 211 10.74 -0.28 -20.26
C GLU A 211 9.34 0.13 -20.74
N ASP A 212 8.98 -0.24 -21.99
CA ASP A 212 7.66 0.04 -22.55
C ASP A 212 6.56 -0.71 -21.77
N ASN A 213 6.85 -1.94 -21.37
CA ASN A 213 5.90 -2.78 -20.62
C ASN A 213 5.72 -2.32 -19.18
N LEU A 214 6.77 -1.81 -18.53
CA LEU A 214 6.66 -1.21 -17.19
C LEU A 214 5.67 -0.05 -17.21
N LYS A 215 5.84 0.86 -18.19
CA LYS A 215 4.95 2.01 -18.33
C LYS A 215 3.52 1.60 -18.66
N LYS A 216 3.33 0.70 -19.64
CA LYS A 216 2.00 0.21 -20.04
C LYS A 216 1.26 -0.43 -18.87
N LEU A 217 1.92 -1.31 -18.11
CA LEU A 217 1.32 -1.98 -16.95
C LEU A 217 1.00 -0.96 -15.85
N SER A 218 1.90 0.00 -15.60
CA SER A 218 1.67 1.05 -14.61
C SER A 218 0.48 1.93 -14.98
N ASP A 219 0.37 2.34 -16.25
CA ASP A 219 -0.75 3.14 -16.74
C ASP A 219 -2.07 2.34 -16.69
N GLU A 220 -2.07 1.05 -17.02
CA GLU A 220 -3.27 0.21 -16.90
C GLU A 220 -3.73 0.10 -15.46
N VAL A 221 -2.83 -0.16 -14.51
CA VAL A 221 -3.18 -0.25 -13.09
C VAL A 221 -3.78 1.07 -12.62
N ARG A 222 -3.17 2.21 -12.98
CA ARG A 222 -3.69 3.53 -12.63
C ARG A 222 -5.10 3.76 -13.17
N VAL A 223 -5.34 3.47 -14.46
CA VAL A 223 -6.66 3.62 -15.10
C VAL A 223 -7.71 2.72 -14.42
N ARG A 224 -7.34 1.46 -14.08
CA ARG A 224 -8.25 0.55 -13.35
C ARG A 224 -8.61 1.10 -11.98
N MET A 225 -7.65 1.65 -11.25
CA MET A 225 -7.89 2.25 -9.94
C MET A 225 -8.74 3.53 -10.04
N GLU A 226 -8.48 4.42 -11.01
CA GLU A 226 -9.31 5.60 -11.26
C GLU A 226 -10.76 5.22 -11.62
N ASN A 227 -10.95 4.16 -12.39
CA ASN A 227 -12.29 3.64 -12.70
C ASN A 227 -12.99 3.10 -11.44
N LEU A 228 -12.29 2.34 -10.58
CA LEU A 228 -12.83 1.89 -9.30
C LEU A 228 -13.23 3.09 -8.42
N GLN A 229 -12.42 4.13 -8.38
CA GLN A 229 -12.70 5.35 -7.63
C GLN A 229 -13.98 6.03 -8.12
N ARG A 230 -14.18 6.13 -9.43
CA ARG A 230 -15.37 6.77 -10.04
C ARG A 230 -16.65 5.97 -9.89
N THR A 231 -16.57 4.64 -9.90
CA THR A 231 -17.76 3.76 -9.81
C THR A 231 -18.55 3.95 -8.51
N GLN A 232 -17.97 4.59 -7.50
CA GLN A 232 -18.58 4.79 -6.18
C GLN A 232 -19.12 6.21 -5.94
N VAL A 233 -19.09 7.06 -6.96
CA VAL A 233 -19.65 8.42 -6.90
C VAL A 233 -21.14 8.44 -7.32
N VAL A 234 -21.70 7.27 -7.69
CA VAL A 234 -23.12 7.08 -8.05
C VAL A 234 -23.91 6.45 -6.93
#